data_33052336488cc7bd8fc260e0c0419c79
#
_entry.id   33052336488cc7bd8fc260e0c0419c79
#
_cell.length_a   1.000
_cell.length_b   1.000
_cell.length_c   1.000
_cell.angle_alpha   90.00
_cell.angle_beta   90.00
_cell.angle_gamma   90.00
#
_symmetry.space_group_name_H-M   'P 1'
#
loop_
_entity.id
_entity.type
_entity.pdbx_description
1 polymer ?
#
loop_
_entity_poly.entity_id
_entity_poly.type
_entity_poly.pdbx_seq_one_letter_code
_entity_poly.pdbx_strand_id
1 'polypeptide(L)'
;MPRQFRLALAQINSTVGDISGNTQTILDYIEMARQVKADLVAFPELAITGYPPEDLLLKPAFLQANLDAMHRVIAASTGITLVVGFVQVGKDTANAAAIGYDGRLIDVYRKIYLPNYGVFDEDRYFRRGDTCPVYTINGTGVGINICEDIWYPVGPAVVQRESGAEIIVNINASPFYADKGFQKERMIATRAMDNGLFVAYLNMIGGQDELVFDGASVIYNMDGEKLAQGAFFQEQLLVADLDVESVFRSRLKDPRPRKENFAMLPEIGKAQTIQVSEFEVKEYPVLTNVIPSVSLSKEAEIYQALVLGTRDYVRKSGFAKTLVGLSGGIDSALTSVIAVDALGSDNVIGVTMPSRYSSEGSIADSGLLAKNLGIQIWNLPIELAHTAFTEMLDPYFEGTDPGVAEENLQARIRGNVIMSLSNKFGWLVLTTGNKSEMAMGYATLYGDMAGGFAVLKDVPKTLVYRLSNWRNSNGDPRGVIPEPIITKPPSAELKPDQMDQDTLPPYDYLDPIIKSYVEDDLSYLDMIQLGFDADIVKQVISYVDRNEYKRRQAPPGVKITPKAFGKDRRLPIINSYRQF
;
A
#
# COMPACT_ATOMS: atom_id res chain seq x y z
N MET A 1 30.01 -12.11 -30.18
CA MET A 1 29.62 -10.93 -29.38
C MET A 1 28.91 -11.41 -28.14
N PRO A 2 29.07 -10.78 -26.99
CA PRO A 2 28.30 -11.17 -25.81
C PRO A 2 26.81 -11.05 -26.10
N ARG A 3 25.99 -12.03 -25.65
CA ARG A 3 24.54 -11.96 -25.77
C ARG A 3 24.03 -10.90 -24.79
N GLN A 4 23.57 -9.78 -25.32
CA GLN A 4 22.87 -8.76 -24.54
C GLN A 4 21.36 -8.96 -24.64
N PHE A 5 20.66 -8.73 -23.55
CA PHE A 5 19.21 -8.77 -23.47
C PHE A 5 18.69 -7.48 -22.84
N ARG A 6 17.83 -6.76 -23.54
CA ARG A 6 17.22 -5.53 -23.04
C ARG A 6 15.86 -5.85 -22.41
N LEU A 7 15.79 -5.69 -21.10
CA LEU A 7 14.58 -5.90 -20.30
C LEU A 7 13.95 -4.55 -19.95
N ALA A 8 12.63 -4.45 -20.17
CA ALA A 8 11.82 -3.32 -19.74
C ALA A 8 10.78 -3.77 -18.70
N LEU A 9 10.72 -3.08 -17.56
CA LEU A 9 9.76 -3.32 -16.48
C LEU A 9 8.84 -2.11 -16.39
N ALA A 10 7.56 -2.29 -16.70
CA ALA A 10 6.55 -1.23 -16.69
C ALA A 10 5.92 -1.12 -15.30
N GLN A 11 6.45 -0.24 -14.48
CA GLN A 11 5.93 0.09 -13.14
C GLN A 11 4.76 1.05 -13.29
N ILE A 12 3.53 0.54 -13.32
CA ILE A 12 2.30 1.29 -13.62
C ILE A 12 1.34 1.31 -12.45
N ASN A 13 0.43 2.30 -12.43
CA ASN A 13 -0.64 2.48 -11.46
C ASN A 13 -1.99 2.01 -12.02
N SER A 14 -2.28 0.72 -11.92
CA SER A 14 -3.56 0.18 -12.34
C SER A 14 -4.69 0.55 -11.36
N THR A 15 -5.89 0.76 -11.88
CA THR A 15 -7.11 0.97 -11.09
C THR A 15 -7.98 -0.27 -11.15
N VAL A 16 -8.40 -0.79 -10.00
CA VAL A 16 -9.31 -1.95 -9.94
C VAL A 16 -10.61 -1.64 -10.66
N GLY A 17 -10.96 -2.50 -11.62
CA GLY A 17 -12.20 -2.39 -12.39
C GLY A 17 -12.13 -1.48 -13.62
N ASP A 18 -11.16 -0.60 -13.75
CA ASP A 18 -10.96 0.21 -14.95
C ASP A 18 -10.16 -0.54 -16.02
N ILE A 19 -10.75 -1.62 -16.54
CA ILE A 19 -10.11 -2.46 -17.57
C ILE A 19 -9.72 -1.64 -18.80
N SER A 20 -10.52 -0.66 -19.20
CA SER A 20 -10.26 0.18 -20.38
C SER A 20 -9.05 1.10 -20.17
N GLY A 21 -9.00 1.83 -19.04
CA GLY A 21 -7.89 2.72 -18.69
C GLY A 21 -6.59 1.96 -18.46
N ASN A 22 -6.64 0.84 -17.71
CA ASN A 22 -5.49 -0.02 -17.51
C ASN A 22 -4.94 -0.57 -18.84
N THR A 23 -5.84 -1.00 -19.74
CA THR A 23 -5.45 -1.49 -21.09
C THR A 23 -4.75 -0.38 -21.87
N GLN A 24 -5.27 0.85 -21.87
CA GLN A 24 -4.63 1.97 -22.59
C GLN A 24 -3.24 2.27 -22.04
N THR A 25 -3.11 2.34 -20.72
CA THR A 25 -1.79 2.51 -20.06
C THR A 25 -0.81 1.42 -20.47
N ILE A 26 -1.23 0.15 -20.49
CA ILE A 26 -0.39 -0.97 -20.93
C ILE A 26 0.06 -0.77 -22.39
N LEU A 27 -0.86 -0.39 -23.30
CA LEU A 27 -0.53 -0.15 -24.70
C LEU A 27 0.48 0.99 -24.88
N ASP A 28 0.34 2.08 -24.12
CA ASP A 28 1.27 3.21 -24.15
C ASP A 28 2.68 2.78 -23.71
N TYR A 29 2.79 1.99 -22.65
CA TYR A 29 4.07 1.46 -22.16
C TYR A 29 4.70 0.42 -23.11
N ILE A 30 3.89 -0.38 -23.84
CA ILE A 30 4.41 -1.26 -24.92
C ILE A 30 5.10 -0.41 -25.99
N GLU A 31 4.49 0.70 -26.39
CA GLU A 31 5.09 1.59 -27.39
C GLU A 31 6.39 2.23 -26.89
N MET A 32 6.43 2.68 -25.63
CA MET A 32 7.66 3.18 -25.01
C MET A 32 8.77 2.12 -25.00
N ALA A 33 8.44 0.87 -24.65
CA ALA A 33 9.39 -0.24 -24.64
C ALA A 33 9.90 -0.59 -26.05
N ARG A 34 9.03 -0.49 -27.07
CA ARG A 34 9.40 -0.68 -28.48
C ARG A 34 10.38 0.38 -28.97
N GLN A 35 10.18 1.65 -28.59
CA GLN A 35 11.08 2.77 -28.95
C GLN A 35 12.51 2.55 -28.43
N VAL A 36 12.67 1.94 -27.26
CA VAL A 36 13.99 1.58 -26.72
C VAL A 36 14.48 0.22 -27.21
N LYS A 37 13.76 -0.43 -28.11
CA LYS A 37 14.07 -1.77 -28.67
C LYS A 37 14.20 -2.87 -27.61
N ALA A 38 13.36 -2.86 -26.59
CA ALA A 38 13.38 -3.91 -25.57
C ALA A 38 13.08 -5.29 -26.21
N ASP A 39 13.74 -6.34 -25.72
CA ASP A 39 13.45 -7.73 -26.11
C ASP A 39 12.19 -8.23 -25.41
N LEU A 40 11.99 -7.79 -24.17
CA LEU A 40 10.82 -8.11 -23.36
C LEU A 40 10.36 -6.88 -22.58
N VAL A 41 9.05 -6.64 -22.58
CA VAL A 41 8.38 -5.74 -21.62
C VAL A 41 7.46 -6.54 -20.69
N ALA A 42 7.61 -6.32 -19.39
CA ALA A 42 6.76 -6.94 -18.36
C ALA A 42 5.88 -5.92 -17.68
N PHE A 43 4.65 -6.35 -17.33
CA PHE A 43 3.65 -5.59 -16.60
C PHE A 43 3.33 -6.27 -15.27
N PRO A 44 2.83 -5.54 -14.25
CA PRO A 44 2.56 -6.08 -12.93
C PRO A 44 1.54 -7.25 -12.93
N GLU A 45 1.50 -7.96 -11.81
CA GLU A 45 0.46 -8.93 -11.46
C GLU A 45 -0.92 -8.28 -11.58
N LEU A 46 -1.87 -8.99 -12.25
CA LEU A 46 -3.23 -8.55 -12.50
C LEU A 46 -3.35 -7.12 -13.06
N ALA A 47 -2.38 -6.68 -13.87
CA ALA A 47 -2.32 -5.31 -14.40
C ALA A 47 -3.58 -4.90 -15.17
N ILE A 48 -4.26 -5.83 -15.85
CA ILE A 48 -5.48 -5.56 -16.62
C ILE A 48 -6.67 -5.26 -15.71
N THR A 49 -6.87 -6.06 -14.66
CA THR A 49 -8.01 -5.90 -13.74
C THR A 49 -7.77 -4.89 -12.63
N GLY A 50 -6.49 -4.56 -12.36
CA GLY A 50 -6.03 -3.96 -11.11
C GLY A 50 -6.01 -5.00 -9.98
N TYR A 51 -5.30 -4.71 -8.87
CA TYR A 51 -5.14 -5.60 -7.73
C TYR A 51 -5.51 -4.91 -6.42
N PRO A 52 -6.28 -5.59 -5.50
CA PRO A 52 -6.95 -6.87 -5.67
C PRO A 52 -8.38 -6.70 -6.24
N PRO A 53 -8.77 -7.49 -7.25
CA PRO A 53 -10.11 -7.38 -7.85
C PRO A 53 -11.23 -8.01 -7.00
N GLU A 54 -10.91 -8.86 -6.04
CA GLU A 54 -11.82 -9.49 -5.09
C GLU A 54 -13.12 -10.04 -5.72
N ASP A 55 -14.30 -9.76 -5.15
CA ASP A 55 -15.59 -10.28 -5.62
C ASP A 55 -16.00 -9.81 -7.04
N LEU A 56 -15.25 -8.90 -7.67
CA LEU A 56 -15.41 -8.64 -9.11
C LEU A 56 -15.11 -9.89 -9.94
N LEU A 57 -14.26 -10.79 -9.45
CA LEU A 57 -13.95 -12.08 -10.06
C LEU A 57 -15.14 -13.04 -10.12
N LEU A 58 -16.21 -12.78 -9.35
CA LEU A 58 -17.45 -13.53 -9.39
C LEU A 58 -18.44 -12.98 -10.44
N LYS A 59 -18.03 -11.97 -11.22
CA LYS A 59 -18.86 -11.34 -12.25
C LYS A 59 -18.46 -11.79 -13.66
N PRO A 60 -19.27 -12.61 -14.36
CA PRO A 60 -18.90 -13.12 -15.70
C PRO A 60 -18.57 -12.03 -16.72
N ALA A 61 -19.29 -10.90 -16.69
CA ALA A 61 -19.02 -9.78 -17.60
C ALA A 61 -17.65 -9.13 -17.34
N PHE A 62 -17.23 -9.04 -16.09
CA PHE A 62 -15.91 -8.54 -15.72
C PHE A 62 -14.79 -9.47 -16.21
N LEU A 63 -14.98 -10.78 -16.04
CA LEU A 63 -14.04 -11.79 -16.52
C LEU A 63 -13.94 -11.77 -18.06
N GLN A 64 -15.05 -11.60 -18.77
CA GLN A 64 -15.05 -11.50 -20.24
C GLN A 64 -14.31 -10.23 -20.70
N ALA A 65 -14.59 -9.08 -20.09
CA ALA A 65 -13.91 -7.82 -20.40
C ALA A 65 -12.38 -7.91 -20.17
N ASN A 66 -11.94 -8.60 -19.10
CA ASN A 66 -10.52 -8.88 -18.85
C ASN A 66 -9.90 -9.75 -19.97
N LEU A 67 -10.59 -10.78 -20.44
CA LEU A 67 -10.10 -11.61 -21.56
C LEU A 67 -10.00 -10.81 -22.86
N ASP A 68 -11.02 -10.02 -23.18
CA ASP A 68 -11.04 -9.18 -24.39
C ASP A 68 -9.90 -8.16 -24.35
N ALA A 69 -9.64 -7.56 -23.19
CA ALA A 69 -8.52 -6.65 -22.96
C ALA A 69 -7.17 -7.36 -23.12
N MET A 70 -7.00 -8.56 -22.55
CA MET A 70 -5.80 -9.38 -22.72
C MET A 70 -5.52 -9.63 -24.21
N HIS A 71 -6.51 -10.01 -24.99
CA HIS A 71 -6.34 -10.22 -26.43
C HIS A 71 -5.94 -8.93 -27.17
N ARG A 72 -6.49 -7.76 -26.80
CA ARG A 72 -6.08 -6.46 -27.35
C ARG A 72 -4.62 -6.14 -27.03
N VAL A 73 -4.18 -6.40 -25.79
CA VAL A 73 -2.79 -6.19 -25.36
C VAL A 73 -1.85 -7.13 -26.13
N ILE A 74 -2.21 -8.41 -26.25
CA ILE A 74 -1.42 -9.39 -27.03
C ILE A 74 -1.28 -8.97 -28.48
N ALA A 75 -2.36 -8.48 -29.11
CA ALA A 75 -2.32 -8.01 -30.51
C ALA A 75 -1.31 -6.86 -30.71
N ALA A 76 -0.98 -6.10 -29.66
CA ALA A 76 0.00 -5.03 -29.71
C ALA A 76 1.46 -5.51 -29.55
N SER A 77 1.75 -6.81 -29.41
CA SER A 77 3.09 -7.37 -29.18
C SER A 77 3.97 -7.47 -30.45
N THR A 78 3.65 -6.75 -31.52
CA THR A 78 4.42 -6.80 -32.76
C THR A 78 5.88 -6.39 -32.54
N GLY A 79 6.82 -7.30 -32.87
CA GLY A 79 8.26 -7.08 -32.78
C GLY A 79 8.82 -7.01 -31.35
N ILE A 80 8.03 -7.32 -30.33
CA ILE A 80 8.46 -7.33 -28.92
C ILE A 80 7.76 -8.45 -28.17
N THR A 81 8.46 -9.12 -27.24
CA THR A 81 7.83 -10.02 -26.30
C THR A 81 7.19 -9.24 -25.17
N LEU A 82 5.98 -9.58 -24.78
CA LEU A 82 5.32 -8.99 -23.62
C LEU A 82 4.88 -10.05 -22.61
N VAL A 83 4.88 -9.64 -21.33
CA VAL A 83 4.35 -10.39 -20.20
C VAL A 83 3.37 -9.49 -19.46
N VAL A 84 2.09 -9.88 -19.38
CA VAL A 84 1.06 -9.08 -18.73
C VAL A 84 0.25 -9.90 -17.73
N GLY A 85 0.14 -9.39 -16.50
CA GLY A 85 -0.71 -9.97 -15.46
C GLY A 85 -2.20 -9.78 -15.76
N PHE A 86 -2.96 -10.87 -15.71
CA PHE A 86 -4.41 -10.90 -15.99
C PHE A 86 -5.09 -12.06 -15.26
N VAL A 87 -6.40 -12.13 -15.30
CA VAL A 87 -7.17 -13.27 -14.80
C VAL A 87 -7.43 -14.25 -15.95
N GLN A 88 -6.82 -15.43 -15.88
CA GLN A 88 -7.17 -16.51 -16.81
C GLN A 88 -8.50 -17.13 -16.41
N VAL A 89 -9.37 -17.36 -17.39
CA VAL A 89 -10.67 -18.01 -17.23
C VAL A 89 -10.68 -19.32 -18.01
N GLY A 90 -11.09 -20.40 -17.35
CA GLY A 90 -11.20 -21.73 -17.93
C GLY A 90 -12.31 -22.54 -17.24
N LYS A 91 -11.97 -23.74 -16.76
CA LYS A 91 -12.87 -24.48 -15.85
C LYS A 91 -12.97 -23.80 -14.48
N ASP A 92 -11.99 -22.97 -14.18
CA ASP A 92 -11.85 -22.18 -12.98
C ASP A 92 -11.07 -20.90 -13.32
N THR A 93 -10.90 -19.96 -12.38
CA THR A 93 -10.07 -18.78 -12.54
C THR A 93 -8.66 -19.00 -12.01
N ALA A 94 -7.68 -18.33 -12.60
CA ALA A 94 -6.30 -18.32 -12.11
C ALA A 94 -5.69 -16.93 -12.21
N ASN A 95 -4.88 -16.55 -11.22
CA ASN A 95 -3.98 -15.42 -11.30
C ASN A 95 -2.84 -15.81 -12.27
N ALA A 96 -2.72 -15.11 -13.38
CA ALA A 96 -1.93 -15.55 -14.51
C ALA A 96 -1.15 -14.42 -15.19
N ALA A 97 -0.10 -14.80 -15.91
CA ALA A 97 0.64 -13.95 -16.83
C ALA A 97 0.47 -14.47 -18.26
N ALA A 98 -0.01 -13.63 -19.16
CA ALA A 98 -0.05 -13.93 -20.58
C ALA A 98 1.29 -13.55 -21.23
N ILE A 99 1.85 -14.45 -22.02
CA ILE A 99 3.06 -14.25 -22.80
C ILE A 99 2.67 -14.06 -24.26
N GLY A 100 2.97 -12.88 -24.81
CA GLY A 100 2.67 -12.52 -26.18
C GLY A 100 3.89 -12.19 -27.00
N TYR A 101 3.88 -12.56 -28.28
CA TYR A 101 4.89 -12.18 -29.23
C TYR A 101 4.28 -12.09 -30.63
N ASP A 102 4.62 -11.04 -31.34
CA ASP A 102 4.23 -10.81 -32.74
C ASP A 102 2.70 -10.94 -32.99
N GLY A 103 1.93 -10.34 -32.09
CA GLY A 103 0.46 -10.34 -32.14
C GLY A 103 -0.20 -11.66 -31.72
N ARG A 104 0.56 -12.64 -31.21
CA ARG A 104 0.05 -13.96 -30.85
C ARG A 104 0.24 -14.24 -29.38
N LEU A 105 -0.75 -14.86 -28.75
CA LEU A 105 -0.62 -15.46 -27.43
C LEU A 105 0.21 -16.74 -27.57
N ILE A 106 1.38 -16.75 -26.94
CA ILE A 106 2.32 -17.88 -26.97
C ILE A 106 1.98 -18.88 -25.88
N ASP A 107 1.80 -18.39 -24.64
CA ASP A 107 1.51 -19.23 -23.47
C ASP A 107 0.88 -18.41 -22.35
N VAL A 108 0.43 -19.12 -21.30
CA VAL A 108 -0.10 -18.52 -20.06
C VAL A 108 0.52 -19.21 -18.84
N TYR A 109 1.34 -18.49 -18.11
CA TYR A 109 1.82 -18.91 -16.81
C TYR A 109 0.76 -18.68 -15.73
N ARG A 110 0.55 -19.64 -14.83
CA ARG A 110 -0.37 -19.54 -13.68
C ARG A 110 0.42 -19.49 -12.39
N LYS A 111 0.08 -18.58 -11.52
CA LYS A 111 0.66 -18.48 -10.17
C LYS A 111 0.52 -19.81 -9.42
N ILE A 112 1.61 -20.27 -8.82
CA ILE A 112 1.66 -21.56 -8.13
C ILE A 112 1.37 -21.40 -6.64
N TYR A 113 1.99 -20.42 -5.98
CA TYR A 113 1.77 -20.15 -4.57
C TYR A 113 0.78 -18.99 -4.40
N LEU A 114 -0.39 -19.32 -3.85
CA LEU A 114 -1.47 -18.37 -3.59
C LEU A 114 -1.40 -17.93 -2.12
N PRO A 115 -1.07 -16.66 -1.82
CA PRO A 115 -1.03 -16.19 -0.44
C PRO A 115 -2.44 -16.11 0.15
N ASN A 116 -2.57 -16.61 1.39
CA ASN A 116 -3.82 -16.58 2.15
C ASN A 116 -3.55 -16.18 3.61
N TYR A 117 -2.84 -15.08 3.78
CA TYR A 117 -2.46 -14.49 5.07
C TYR A 117 -2.42 -12.96 4.97
N GLY A 118 -2.47 -12.27 6.14
CA GLY A 118 -2.49 -10.81 6.20
C GLY A 118 -3.67 -10.25 5.39
N VAL A 119 -3.35 -9.45 4.39
CA VAL A 119 -4.34 -8.81 3.50
C VAL A 119 -4.76 -9.68 2.31
N PHE A 120 -4.10 -10.82 2.12
CA PHE A 120 -4.34 -11.71 0.97
C PHE A 120 -5.41 -12.74 1.28
N ASP A 121 -6.18 -13.10 0.23
CA ASP A 121 -7.22 -14.12 0.26
C ASP A 121 -7.35 -14.76 -1.15
N GLU A 122 -6.21 -15.13 -1.76
CA GLU A 122 -6.17 -15.58 -3.15
C GLU A 122 -6.74 -16.99 -3.35
N ASP A 123 -6.62 -17.89 -2.36
CA ASP A 123 -7.22 -19.23 -2.41
C ASP A 123 -8.75 -19.20 -2.56
N ARG A 124 -9.39 -18.09 -2.18
CA ARG A 124 -10.83 -17.89 -2.34
C ARG A 124 -11.25 -17.78 -3.81
N TYR A 125 -10.35 -17.27 -4.65
CA TYR A 125 -10.69 -16.85 -6.01
C TYR A 125 -9.93 -17.64 -7.08
N PHE A 126 -8.74 -18.16 -6.78
CA PHE A 126 -7.86 -18.67 -7.80
C PHE A 126 -7.45 -20.13 -7.58
N ARG A 127 -7.35 -20.85 -8.68
CA ARG A 127 -6.72 -22.15 -8.73
C ARG A 127 -5.23 -21.99 -8.99
N ARG A 128 -4.40 -22.74 -8.24
CA ARG A 128 -2.94 -22.78 -8.43
C ARG A 128 -2.54 -23.35 -9.79
N GLY A 129 -1.39 -22.88 -10.30
CA GLY A 129 -0.71 -23.45 -11.45
C GLY A 129 0.01 -24.75 -11.12
N ASP A 130 0.48 -25.44 -12.17
CA ASP A 130 1.21 -26.72 -12.09
C ASP A 130 2.35 -26.84 -13.11
N THR A 131 2.74 -25.74 -13.76
CA THR A 131 3.81 -25.68 -14.77
C THR A 131 4.80 -24.57 -14.47
N CYS A 132 6.09 -24.81 -14.75
CA CYS A 132 7.18 -23.85 -14.59
C CYS A 132 7.94 -23.69 -15.93
N PRO A 133 7.34 -23.01 -16.91
CA PRO A 133 7.95 -22.86 -18.23
C PRO A 133 9.15 -21.91 -18.21
N VAL A 134 10.11 -22.19 -19.11
CA VAL A 134 11.18 -21.28 -19.52
C VAL A 134 10.93 -20.88 -20.96
N TYR A 135 10.88 -19.58 -21.19
CA TYR A 135 10.63 -18.99 -22.51
C TYR A 135 11.95 -18.58 -23.17
N THR A 136 12.24 -19.15 -24.34
CA THR A 136 13.41 -18.73 -25.12
C THR A 136 13.06 -17.48 -25.93
N ILE A 137 13.59 -16.33 -25.50
CA ILE A 137 13.35 -15.01 -26.09
C ILE A 137 14.67 -14.47 -26.58
N ASN A 138 14.78 -14.18 -27.86
CA ASN A 138 16.04 -13.72 -28.48
C ASN A 138 17.28 -14.53 -28.02
N GLY A 139 17.15 -15.86 -28.01
CA GLY A 139 18.20 -16.78 -27.60
C GLY A 139 18.52 -16.81 -26.10
N THR A 140 17.70 -16.20 -25.25
CA THR A 140 17.87 -16.14 -23.79
C THR A 140 16.74 -16.89 -23.10
N GLY A 141 17.08 -17.74 -22.14
CA GLY A 141 16.10 -18.45 -21.29
C GLY A 141 15.52 -17.52 -20.21
N VAL A 142 14.22 -17.24 -20.27
CA VAL A 142 13.51 -16.36 -19.32
C VAL A 142 12.44 -17.17 -18.59
N GLY A 143 12.54 -17.26 -17.27
CA GLY A 143 11.48 -17.77 -16.40
C GLY A 143 10.55 -16.64 -15.97
N ILE A 144 9.24 -16.89 -16.02
CA ILE A 144 8.22 -15.95 -15.51
C ILE A 144 7.58 -16.56 -14.28
N ASN A 145 7.45 -15.78 -13.21
CA ASN A 145 6.67 -16.15 -12.04
C ASN A 145 5.97 -14.92 -11.42
N ILE A 146 5.01 -15.16 -10.50
CA ILE A 146 4.13 -14.13 -9.99
C ILE A 146 4.26 -14.03 -8.48
N CYS A 147 4.67 -12.86 -8.00
CA CYS A 147 4.63 -12.39 -6.62
C CYS A 147 5.14 -13.45 -5.62
N GLU A 148 4.24 -14.16 -4.92
CA GLU A 148 4.54 -15.15 -3.88
C GLU A 148 5.49 -16.27 -4.35
N ASP A 149 5.49 -16.58 -5.63
CA ASP A 149 6.32 -17.65 -6.21
C ASP A 149 7.82 -17.49 -5.94
N ILE A 150 8.33 -16.24 -5.83
CA ILE A 150 9.75 -15.96 -5.58
C ILE A 150 10.13 -16.06 -4.08
N TRP A 151 9.16 -16.02 -3.17
CA TRP A 151 9.42 -16.04 -1.74
C TRP A 151 9.86 -17.42 -1.23
N TYR A 152 9.45 -18.49 -1.92
CA TYR A 152 9.82 -19.85 -1.55
C TYR A 152 11.25 -20.18 -1.99
N PRO A 153 12.13 -20.64 -1.07
CA PRO A 153 13.51 -21.03 -1.39
C PRO A 153 13.58 -22.13 -2.45
N VAL A 154 12.70 -23.11 -2.37
CA VAL A 154 12.52 -24.16 -3.36
C VAL A 154 11.14 -23.97 -3.98
N GLY A 155 11.09 -23.25 -5.08
CA GLY A 155 9.87 -22.84 -5.77
C GLY A 155 10.04 -22.83 -7.29
N PRO A 156 9.12 -22.19 -8.03
CA PRO A 156 9.15 -22.15 -9.49
C PRO A 156 10.49 -21.69 -10.08
N ALA A 157 11.16 -20.72 -9.43
CA ALA A 157 12.45 -20.22 -9.89
C ALA A 157 13.53 -21.29 -9.97
N VAL A 158 13.55 -22.24 -9.03
CA VAL A 158 14.51 -23.38 -9.05
C VAL A 158 14.20 -24.31 -10.21
N VAL A 159 12.93 -24.65 -10.46
CA VAL A 159 12.53 -25.50 -11.59
C VAL A 159 12.91 -24.83 -12.91
N GLN A 160 12.68 -23.52 -13.02
CA GLN A 160 13.02 -22.72 -14.20
C GLN A 160 14.55 -22.64 -14.41
N ARG A 161 15.34 -22.46 -13.33
CA ARG A 161 16.80 -22.51 -13.40
C ARG A 161 17.30 -23.84 -13.96
N GLU A 162 16.79 -24.96 -13.43
CA GLU A 162 17.16 -26.30 -13.89
C GLU A 162 16.75 -26.55 -15.35
N SER A 163 15.71 -25.86 -15.81
CA SER A 163 15.23 -25.91 -17.20
C SER A 163 15.95 -24.92 -18.13
N GLY A 164 16.99 -24.23 -17.65
CA GLY A 164 17.83 -23.36 -18.46
C GLY A 164 17.51 -21.87 -18.39
N ALA A 165 16.69 -21.41 -17.45
CA ALA A 165 16.47 -19.98 -17.28
C ALA A 165 17.77 -19.25 -16.90
N GLU A 166 18.00 -18.09 -17.52
CA GLU A 166 19.12 -17.17 -17.28
C GLU A 166 18.63 -15.89 -16.60
N ILE A 167 17.35 -15.59 -16.77
CA ILE A 167 16.65 -14.46 -16.16
C ILE A 167 15.35 -14.97 -15.53
N ILE A 168 15.03 -14.56 -14.32
CA ILE A 168 13.68 -14.66 -13.74
C ILE A 168 13.05 -13.28 -13.76
N VAL A 169 11.88 -13.14 -14.36
CA VAL A 169 11.02 -11.97 -14.27
C VAL A 169 9.86 -12.30 -13.35
N ASN A 170 9.84 -11.68 -12.17
CA ASN A 170 8.80 -11.84 -11.18
C ASN A 170 7.89 -10.59 -11.19
N ILE A 171 6.65 -10.76 -11.61
CA ILE A 171 5.66 -9.67 -11.66
C ILE A 171 4.84 -9.63 -10.38
N ASN A 172 4.61 -8.43 -9.82
CA ASN A 172 4.03 -8.28 -8.49
C ASN A 172 2.96 -7.20 -8.39
N ALA A 173 2.08 -7.42 -7.42
CA ALA A 173 1.26 -6.44 -6.75
C ALA A 173 1.48 -6.58 -5.24
N SER A 174 2.70 -6.32 -4.79
CA SER A 174 3.14 -6.54 -3.40
C SER A 174 2.90 -5.28 -2.57
N PRO A 175 1.95 -5.32 -1.57
CA PRO A 175 1.61 -4.15 -0.77
C PRO A 175 2.79 -3.68 0.08
N PHE A 176 2.85 -2.36 0.24
CA PHE A 176 3.80 -1.65 1.10
C PHE A 176 3.45 -1.81 2.59
N TYR A 177 4.46 -1.90 3.41
CA TYR A 177 4.50 -1.49 4.81
C TYR A 177 5.92 -1.10 5.18
N ALA A 178 6.07 -0.25 6.21
CA ALA A 178 7.38 0.26 6.64
C ALA A 178 8.36 -0.88 6.94
N ASP A 179 9.61 -0.71 6.52
CA ASP A 179 10.72 -1.68 6.66
C ASP A 179 10.62 -2.94 5.76
N LYS A 180 9.53 -3.15 5.01
CA LYS A 180 9.41 -4.30 4.08
C LYS A 180 10.44 -4.25 2.96
N GLY A 181 10.77 -3.06 2.47
CA GLY A 181 11.71 -2.87 1.36
C GLY A 181 13.04 -3.56 1.60
N PHE A 182 13.61 -3.41 2.79
CA PHE A 182 14.87 -4.05 3.17
C PHE A 182 14.80 -5.58 3.16
N GLN A 183 13.72 -6.16 3.71
CA GLN A 183 13.53 -7.62 3.73
C GLN A 183 13.33 -8.17 2.31
N LYS A 184 12.52 -7.46 1.50
CA LYS A 184 12.28 -7.77 0.09
C LYS A 184 13.58 -7.81 -0.72
N GLU A 185 14.39 -6.76 -0.63
CA GLU A 185 15.64 -6.65 -1.37
C GLU A 185 16.64 -7.76 -0.99
N ARG A 186 16.79 -8.04 0.30
CA ARG A 186 17.64 -9.15 0.76
C ARG A 186 17.18 -10.50 0.21
N MET A 187 15.87 -10.76 0.23
CA MET A 187 15.31 -12.00 -0.30
C MET A 187 15.60 -12.11 -1.81
N ILE A 188 15.34 -11.05 -2.60
CA ILE A 188 15.55 -11.08 -4.06
C ILE A 188 17.04 -11.29 -4.40
N ALA A 189 17.94 -10.57 -3.72
CA ALA A 189 19.39 -10.75 -3.89
C ALA A 189 19.82 -12.20 -3.58
N THR A 190 19.27 -12.78 -2.50
CA THR A 190 19.52 -14.20 -2.15
C THR A 190 19.02 -15.14 -3.25
N ARG A 191 17.81 -14.91 -3.80
CA ARG A 191 17.29 -15.74 -4.91
C ARG A 191 18.16 -15.65 -6.16
N ALA A 192 18.69 -14.47 -6.47
CA ALA A 192 19.61 -14.29 -7.59
C ALA A 192 20.89 -15.10 -7.38
N MET A 193 21.50 -15.02 -6.20
CA MET A 193 22.72 -15.77 -5.85
C MET A 193 22.49 -17.28 -5.80
N ASP A 194 21.43 -17.75 -5.13
CA ASP A 194 21.12 -19.18 -4.97
C ASP A 194 20.89 -19.85 -6.34
N ASN A 195 20.26 -19.13 -7.25
CA ASN A 195 19.95 -19.67 -8.58
C ASN A 195 21.02 -19.34 -9.63
N GLY A 196 21.98 -18.46 -9.34
CA GLY A 196 23.06 -18.08 -10.27
C GLY A 196 22.52 -17.49 -11.57
N LEU A 197 21.56 -16.55 -11.48
CA LEU A 197 20.89 -15.92 -12.62
C LEU A 197 20.42 -14.48 -12.27
N PHE A 198 19.99 -13.73 -13.30
CA PHE A 198 19.37 -12.42 -13.05
C PHE A 198 17.97 -12.60 -12.46
N VAL A 199 17.62 -11.77 -11.46
CA VAL A 199 16.25 -11.65 -10.96
C VAL A 199 15.76 -10.22 -11.16
N ALA A 200 14.71 -10.08 -11.96
CA ALA A 200 13.99 -8.84 -12.17
C ALA A 200 12.66 -8.88 -11.42
N TYR A 201 12.54 -8.08 -10.39
CA TYR A 201 11.34 -7.94 -9.57
C TYR A 201 10.60 -6.68 -9.99
N LEU A 202 9.48 -6.84 -10.67
CA LEU A 202 8.59 -5.75 -11.06
C LEU A 202 7.46 -5.62 -10.04
N ASN A 203 7.28 -4.44 -9.44
CA ASN A 203 6.12 -4.16 -8.58
C ASN A 203 5.25 -3.06 -9.19
N MET A 204 3.93 -3.14 -9.00
CA MET A 204 3.02 -2.05 -9.33
C MET A 204 3.21 -0.88 -8.37
N ILE A 205 2.67 0.29 -8.73
CA ILE A 205 2.50 1.41 -7.82
C ILE A 205 1.02 1.74 -7.64
N GLY A 206 0.72 2.56 -6.64
CA GLY A 206 -0.59 3.17 -6.45
C GLY A 206 -1.22 2.86 -5.11
N GLY A 207 -2.35 3.50 -4.86
CA GLY A 207 -3.24 3.22 -3.74
C GLY A 207 -4.48 2.46 -4.21
N GLN A 208 -4.91 1.48 -3.42
CA GLN A 208 -6.17 0.77 -3.62
C GLN A 208 -6.77 0.40 -2.26
N ASP A 209 -7.91 0.99 -1.93
CA ASP A 209 -8.53 0.89 -0.61
C ASP A 209 -7.54 1.25 0.52
N GLU A 210 -7.20 0.30 1.40
CA GLU A 210 -6.22 0.48 2.46
C GLU A 210 -4.77 0.25 1.99
N LEU A 211 -4.57 -0.37 0.82
CA LEU A 211 -3.26 -0.80 0.34
C LEU A 211 -2.55 0.29 -0.46
N VAL A 212 -1.25 0.36 -0.28
CA VAL A 212 -0.35 1.14 -1.13
C VAL A 212 0.70 0.22 -1.71
N PHE A 213 1.07 0.45 -2.96
CA PHE A 213 2.13 -0.25 -3.68
C PHE A 213 3.23 0.75 -4.00
N ASP A 214 4.46 0.42 -3.58
CA ASP A 214 5.59 1.33 -3.58
C ASP A 214 6.34 1.40 -4.93
N GLY A 215 6.03 0.50 -5.85
CA GLY A 215 6.86 0.31 -7.03
C GLY A 215 8.23 -0.20 -6.63
N ALA A 216 9.25 0.66 -6.74
CA ALA A 216 10.62 0.32 -6.37
C ALA A 216 11.06 -1.03 -6.96
N SER A 217 10.74 -1.25 -8.23
CA SER A 217 11.14 -2.44 -9.00
C SER A 217 12.66 -2.54 -9.06
N VAL A 218 13.21 -3.76 -9.00
CA VAL A 218 14.67 -3.95 -8.93
C VAL A 218 15.14 -5.06 -9.84
N ILE A 219 16.39 -4.96 -10.29
CA ILE A 219 17.08 -6.03 -11.02
C ILE A 219 18.38 -6.34 -10.30
N TYR A 220 18.57 -7.61 -9.96
CA TYR A 220 19.80 -8.13 -9.36
C TYR A 220 20.53 -9.07 -10.30
N ASN A 221 21.88 -9.04 -10.27
CA ASN A 221 22.70 -10.00 -10.96
C ASN A 221 22.90 -11.29 -10.14
N MET A 222 23.58 -12.28 -10.70
CA MET A 222 23.86 -13.56 -10.09
C MET A 222 24.77 -13.50 -8.85
N ASP A 223 25.42 -12.38 -8.61
CA ASP A 223 26.27 -12.12 -7.43
C ASP A 223 25.49 -11.40 -6.33
N GLY A 224 24.19 -11.14 -6.54
CA GLY A 224 23.31 -10.41 -5.60
C GLY A 224 23.54 -8.90 -5.60
N GLU A 225 24.18 -8.36 -6.63
CA GLU A 225 24.39 -6.92 -6.78
C GLU A 225 23.19 -6.29 -7.51
N LYS A 226 22.73 -5.15 -7.00
CA LYS A 226 21.63 -4.38 -7.61
C LYS A 226 22.14 -3.66 -8.86
N LEU A 227 21.60 -4.01 -10.02
CA LEU A 227 21.94 -3.38 -11.30
C LEU A 227 21.06 -2.17 -11.62
N ALA A 228 19.79 -2.24 -11.28
CA ALA A 228 18.84 -1.17 -11.56
C ALA A 228 17.75 -1.14 -10.48
N GLN A 229 17.22 0.07 -10.22
CA GLN A 229 16.11 0.30 -9.32
C GLN A 229 15.15 1.33 -9.90
N GLY A 230 13.87 1.04 -9.89
CA GLY A 230 12.81 1.98 -10.24
C GLY A 230 12.55 3.00 -9.13
N ALA A 231 11.92 4.10 -9.52
CA ALA A 231 11.53 5.15 -8.59
C ALA A 231 10.51 4.63 -7.56
N PHE A 232 10.59 5.14 -6.33
CA PHE A 232 9.56 4.89 -5.31
C PHE A 232 8.33 5.74 -5.58
N PHE A 233 7.16 5.16 -5.47
CA PHE A 233 5.85 5.82 -5.53
C PHE A 233 5.60 6.62 -6.83
N GLN A 234 6.27 6.25 -7.93
CA GLN A 234 6.13 6.89 -9.24
C GLN A 234 6.00 5.86 -10.35
N GLU A 235 5.21 6.17 -11.36
CA GLU A 235 5.16 5.37 -12.58
C GLU A 235 6.44 5.52 -13.39
N GLN A 236 6.93 4.41 -13.96
CA GLN A 236 8.18 4.41 -14.71
C GLN A 236 8.29 3.19 -15.62
N LEU A 237 8.90 3.36 -16.78
CA LEU A 237 9.48 2.25 -17.53
C LEU A 237 10.95 2.09 -17.12
N LEU A 238 11.27 1.10 -16.30
CA LEU A 238 12.64 0.76 -15.92
C LEU A 238 13.23 -0.13 -17.00
N VAL A 239 14.33 0.33 -17.64
CA VAL A 239 15.00 -0.41 -18.72
C VAL A 239 16.43 -0.73 -18.32
N ALA A 240 16.86 -1.97 -18.55
CA ALA A 240 18.23 -2.40 -18.29
C ALA A 240 18.75 -3.35 -19.38
N ASP A 241 20.04 -3.24 -19.67
CA ASP A 241 20.78 -4.15 -20.56
C ASP A 241 21.52 -5.19 -19.71
N LEU A 242 21.24 -6.48 -19.97
CA LEU A 242 21.77 -7.61 -19.21
C LEU A 242 22.80 -8.38 -20.06
N ASP A 243 24.03 -8.55 -19.56
CA ASP A 243 25.05 -9.45 -20.16
C ASP A 243 24.74 -10.90 -19.80
N VAL A 244 23.90 -11.56 -20.60
CA VAL A 244 23.43 -12.92 -20.34
C VAL A 244 24.56 -13.95 -20.35
N GLU A 245 25.65 -13.70 -21.10
CA GLU A 245 26.83 -14.58 -21.09
C GLU A 245 27.50 -14.65 -19.71
N SER A 246 27.32 -13.65 -18.86
CA SER A 246 27.83 -13.66 -17.49
C SER A 246 27.23 -14.78 -16.64
N VAL A 247 25.98 -15.16 -16.90
CA VAL A 247 25.30 -16.29 -16.21
C VAL A 247 26.03 -17.61 -16.52
N PHE A 248 26.32 -17.86 -17.79
CA PHE A 248 27.04 -19.06 -18.18
C PHE A 248 28.44 -19.10 -17.57
N ARG A 249 29.17 -17.97 -17.61
CA ARG A 249 30.49 -17.85 -16.96
C ARG A 249 30.44 -18.07 -15.46
N SER A 250 29.41 -17.59 -14.76
CA SER A 250 29.21 -17.83 -13.34
C SER A 250 28.95 -19.30 -13.04
N ARG A 251 28.07 -19.95 -13.80
CA ARG A 251 27.75 -21.39 -13.66
C ARG A 251 28.96 -22.31 -13.93
N LEU A 252 29.88 -21.88 -14.79
CA LEU A 252 31.13 -22.65 -14.99
C LEU A 252 32.03 -22.64 -13.75
N LYS A 253 32.06 -21.50 -13.03
CA LYS A 253 32.90 -21.30 -11.84
C LYS A 253 32.31 -21.98 -10.59
N ASP A 254 31.00 -22.06 -10.48
CA ASP A 254 30.31 -22.65 -9.33
C ASP A 254 29.86 -24.09 -9.60
N PRO A 255 30.52 -25.09 -8.98
CA PRO A 255 30.14 -26.51 -9.16
C PRO A 255 28.99 -26.97 -8.25
N ARG A 256 28.53 -26.13 -7.28
CA ARG A 256 27.52 -26.50 -6.29
C ARG A 256 26.20 -26.92 -6.93
N PRO A 257 25.64 -26.15 -7.87
CA PRO A 257 24.35 -26.50 -8.50
C PRO A 257 24.37 -27.87 -9.22
N ARG A 258 25.54 -28.33 -9.71
CA ARG A 258 25.67 -29.62 -10.38
C ARG A 258 25.54 -30.83 -9.44
N LYS A 259 25.62 -30.61 -8.13
CA LYS A 259 25.54 -31.63 -7.09
C LYS A 259 24.19 -31.68 -6.41
N GLU A 260 23.34 -30.69 -6.68
CA GLU A 260 22.01 -30.61 -6.10
C GLU A 260 21.07 -31.61 -6.78
N ASN A 261 20.38 -32.41 -5.97
CA ASN A 261 19.35 -33.34 -6.44
C ASN A 261 18.01 -32.92 -5.84
N PHE A 262 17.23 -32.23 -6.64
CA PHE A 262 15.90 -31.73 -6.22
C PHE A 262 14.83 -32.80 -6.56
N ALA A 263 14.75 -33.86 -5.78
CA ALA A 263 13.72 -34.89 -5.94
C ALA A 263 12.29 -34.37 -5.87
N MET A 264 12.07 -33.18 -5.22
CA MET A 264 10.76 -32.58 -5.04
C MET A 264 10.35 -31.60 -6.18
N LEU A 265 11.22 -31.33 -7.16
CA LEU A 265 10.87 -30.35 -8.22
C LEU A 265 9.58 -30.70 -9.00
N PRO A 266 9.29 -31.99 -9.32
CA PRO A 266 8.04 -32.34 -10.00
C PRO A 266 6.76 -32.02 -9.21
N GLU A 267 6.85 -31.93 -7.87
CA GLU A 267 5.72 -31.57 -6.99
C GLU A 267 5.42 -30.08 -7.01
N ILE A 268 6.42 -29.24 -7.34
CA ILE A 268 6.26 -27.78 -7.46
C ILE A 268 5.51 -27.47 -8.75
N GLY A 269 6.02 -27.97 -9.88
CA GLY A 269 5.45 -27.79 -11.19
C GLY A 269 6.26 -28.47 -12.30
N LYS A 270 5.63 -28.70 -13.43
CA LYS A 270 6.25 -29.36 -14.58
C LYS A 270 7.14 -28.39 -15.33
N ALA A 271 8.39 -28.79 -15.54
CA ALA A 271 9.33 -28.07 -16.38
C ALA A 271 8.89 -28.12 -17.86
N GLN A 272 9.00 -27.01 -18.55
CA GLN A 272 8.72 -26.87 -19.98
C GLN A 272 9.68 -25.85 -20.59
N THR A 273 10.03 -26.00 -21.85
CA THR A 273 10.78 -24.98 -22.63
C THR A 273 9.94 -24.59 -23.84
N ILE A 274 9.71 -23.31 -24.01
CA ILE A 274 8.83 -22.76 -25.05
C ILE A 274 9.63 -21.73 -25.86
N GLN A 275 9.78 -21.96 -27.18
CA GLN A 275 10.37 -20.99 -28.09
C GLN A 275 9.40 -19.85 -28.36
N VAL A 276 9.83 -18.61 -28.11
CA VAL A 276 9.03 -17.40 -28.33
C VAL A 276 9.52 -16.65 -29.56
N SER A 277 10.83 -16.33 -29.58
CA SER A 277 11.44 -15.64 -30.73
C SER A 277 12.82 -16.20 -31.03
N GLU A 278 13.25 -16.13 -32.29
CA GLU A 278 14.57 -16.52 -32.72
C GLU A 278 15.64 -15.50 -32.26
N PHE A 279 16.89 -15.93 -32.19
CA PHE A 279 18.01 -15.06 -31.87
C PHE A 279 18.26 -14.08 -33.03
N GLU A 280 18.26 -12.80 -32.71
CA GLU A 280 18.56 -11.71 -33.62
C GLU A 280 19.56 -10.74 -32.97
N VAL A 281 20.63 -10.41 -33.69
CA VAL A 281 21.57 -9.40 -33.20
C VAL A 281 20.96 -8.01 -33.35
N LYS A 282 20.71 -7.36 -32.24
CA LYS A 282 20.11 -6.01 -32.20
C LYS A 282 21.15 -4.96 -31.84
N GLU A 283 21.08 -3.81 -32.51
CA GLU A 283 21.76 -2.59 -32.08
C GLU A 283 20.80 -1.81 -31.16
N TYR A 284 21.16 -1.74 -29.87
CA TYR A 284 20.36 -1.02 -28.88
C TYR A 284 20.74 0.46 -28.82
N PRO A 285 19.79 1.40 -28.82
CA PRO A 285 20.07 2.80 -28.52
C PRO A 285 20.65 2.93 -27.10
N VAL A 286 21.52 3.89 -26.89
CA VAL A 286 22.11 4.15 -25.56
C VAL A 286 21.01 4.53 -24.59
N LEU A 287 20.98 3.90 -23.41
CA LEU A 287 20.05 4.27 -22.33
C LEU A 287 20.50 5.59 -21.72
N THR A 288 19.69 6.63 -21.88
CA THR A 288 20.00 7.99 -21.40
C THR A 288 19.55 8.25 -19.97
N ASN A 289 18.66 7.41 -19.44
CA ASN A 289 18.03 7.60 -18.13
C ASN A 289 18.35 6.45 -17.17
N VAL A 290 19.61 6.36 -16.75
CA VAL A 290 19.95 5.51 -15.59
C VAL A 290 19.63 6.33 -14.34
N ILE A 291 18.51 6.03 -13.69
CA ILE A 291 18.15 6.67 -12.41
C ILE A 291 19.03 6.06 -11.32
N PRO A 292 19.82 6.88 -10.60
CA PRO A 292 20.58 6.39 -9.47
C PRO A 292 19.63 5.78 -8.44
N SER A 293 20.04 4.66 -7.82
CA SER A 293 19.32 4.08 -6.68
C SER A 293 19.22 5.13 -5.56
N VAL A 294 18.00 5.56 -5.26
CA VAL A 294 17.72 6.51 -4.17
C VAL A 294 17.24 5.70 -2.97
N SER A 295 17.93 5.84 -1.84
CA SER A 295 17.43 5.34 -0.54
C SER A 295 16.60 6.43 0.11
N LEU A 296 15.37 6.14 0.46
CA LEU A 296 14.51 7.03 1.24
C LEU A 296 14.76 6.81 2.73
N SER A 297 14.65 7.88 3.54
CA SER A 297 14.52 7.72 4.99
C SER A 297 13.17 7.07 5.32
N LYS A 298 13.06 6.46 6.49
CA LYS A 298 11.81 5.81 6.93
C LYS A 298 10.62 6.78 6.94
N GLU A 299 10.84 8.01 7.41
CA GLU A 299 9.82 9.06 7.40
C GLU A 299 9.42 9.46 5.97
N ALA A 300 10.39 9.58 5.06
CA ALA A 300 10.14 9.89 3.66
C ALA A 300 9.30 8.81 2.98
N GLU A 301 9.64 7.55 3.20
CA GLU A 301 8.93 6.40 2.63
C GLU A 301 7.48 6.34 3.12
N ILE A 302 7.27 6.44 4.45
CA ILE A 302 5.92 6.43 5.03
C ILE A 302 5.11 7.65 4.58
N TYR A 303 5.71 8.83 4.57
CA TYR A 303 5.02 10.05 4.16
C TYR A 303 4.55 9.97 2.70
N GLN A 304 5.41 9.51 1.79
CA GLN A 304 5.06 9.33 0.39
C GLN A 304 3.98 8.26 0.20
N ALA A 305 3.98 7.18 0.99
CA ALA A 305 2.91 6.19 1.00
C ALA A 305 1.56 6.78 1.41
N LEU A 306 1.54 7.63 2.46
CA LEU A 306 0.33 8.33 2.91
C LEU A 306 -0.20 9.29 1.84
N VAL A 307 0.69 10.05 1.19
CA VAL A 307 0.33 10.98 0.10
C VAL A 307 -0.23 10.21 -1.11
N LEU A 308 0.46 9.15 -1.55
CA LEU A 308 0.01 8.34 -2.69
C LEU A 308 -1.32 7.64 -2.41
N GLY A 309 -1.46 7.00 -1.24
CA GLY A 309 -2.69 6.32 -0.83
C GLY A 309 -3.88 7.28 -0.76
N THR A 310 -3.69 8.46 -0.16
CA THR A 310 -4.73 9.49 -0.08
C THR A 310 -5.11 10.03 -1.47
N ARG A 311 -4.12 10.34 -2.31
CA ARG A 311 -4.34 10.82 -3.68
C ARG A 311 -5.17 9.84 -4.49
N ASP A 312 -4.75 8.59 -4.48
CA ASP A 312 -5.36 7.58 -5.31
C ASP A 312 -6.74 7.19 -4.81
N TYR A 313 -6.94 7.09 -3.48
CA TYR A 313 -8.27 6.83 -2.92
C TYR A 313 -9.28 7.90 -3.34
N VAL A 314 -8.93 9.18 -3.20
CA VAL A 314 -9.81 10.29 -3.57
C VAL A 314 -10.09 10.28 -5.08
N ARG A 315 -9.05 10.19 -5.92
CA ARG A 315 -9.19 10.29 -7.38
C ARG A 315 -9.89 9.06 -7.99
N LYS A 316 -9.46 7.85 -7.60
CA LYS A 316 -10.03 6.60 -8.11
C LYS A 316 -11.48 6.40 -7.66
N SER A 317 -11.89 6.98 -6.51
CA SER A 317 -13.29 7.02 -6.07
C SER A 317 -14.13 8.12 -6.74
N GLY A 318 -13.53 8.93 -7.62
CA GLY A 318 -14.22 9.97 -8.39
C GLY A 318 -14.49 11.28 -7.64
N PHE A 319 -13.88 11.49 -6.46
CA PHE A 319 -14.02 12.75 -5.73
C PHE A 319 -13.05 13.81 -6.26
N ALA A 320 -13.58 15.04 -6.44
CA ALA A 320 -12.76 16.16 -6.90
C ALA A 320 -12.07 16.90 -5.74
N LYS A 321 -12.70 16.98 -4.57
CA LYS A 321 -12.23 17.75 -3.41
C LYS A 321 -12.45 16.99 -2.11
N THR A 322 -11.76 17.48 -1.07
CA THR A 322 -11.84 16.91 0.29
C THR A 322 -12.15 17.98 1.34
N LEU A 323 -12.77 17.53 2.43
CA LEU A 323 -13.03 18.30 3.64
C LEU A 323 -12.18 17.73 4.78
N VAL A 324 -11.55 18.59 5.57
CA VAL A 324 -10.81 18.20 6.78
C VAL A 324 -11.27 19.06 7.95
N GLY A 325 -11.69 18.42 9.05
CA GLY A 325 -11.97 19.10 10.30
C GLY A 325 -10.67 19.60 10.95
N LEU A 326 -10.50 20.91 11.09
CA LEU A 326 -9.33 21.53 11.71
C LEU A 326 -9.63 21.80 13.18
N SER A 327 -8.98 21.06 14.08
CA SER A 327 -9.11 21.20 15.53
C SER A 327 -8.01 22.07 16.17
N GLY A 328 -6.98 22.44 15.42
CA GLY A 328 -5.77 23.05 15.97
C GLY A 328 -4.81 22.03 16.60
N GLY A 329 -5.10 20.73 16.48
CA GLY A 329 -4.24 19.63 16.91
C GLY A 329 -3.37 19.07 15.77
N ILE A 330 -2.30 18.35 16.15
CA ILE A 330 -1.27 17.86 15.22
C ILE A 330 -1.82 16.84 14.19
N ASP A 331 -2.80 16.01 14.56
CA ASP A 331 -3.37 14.99 13.67
C ASP A 331 -4.14 15.64 12.52
N SER A 332 -5.00 16.63 12.84
CA SER A 332 -5.73 17.40 11.82
C SER A 332 -4.78 18.21 10.94
N ALA A 333 -3.69 18.73 11.52
CA ALA A 333 -2.65 19.44 10.78
C ALA A 333 -1.93 18.51 9.80
N LEU A 334 -1.41 17.38 10.25
CA LEU A 334 -0.72 16.43 9.39
C LEU A 334 -1.64 15.86 8.31
N THR A 335 -2.90 15.53 8.64
CA THR A 335 -3.90 15.10 7.67
C THR A 335 -4.11 16.14 6.57
N SER A 336 -4.21 17.42 6.94
CA SER A 336 -4.39 18.51 5.96
C SER A 336 -3.17 18.71 5.07
N VAL A 337 -1.97 18.60 5.63
CA VAL A 337 -0.71 18.69 4.87
C VAL A 337 -0.61 17.55 3.87
N ILE A 338 -0.87 16.32 4.30
CA ILE A 338 -0.89 15.15 3.41
C ILE A 338 -1.95 15.32 2.31
N ALA A 339 -3.14 15.82 2.65
CA ALA A 339 -4.19 16.07 1.67
C ALA A 339 -3.77 17.11 0.62
N VAL A 340 -3.11 18.21 1.04
CA VAL A 340 -2.60 19.24 0.13
C VAL A 340 -1.47 18.69 -0.77
N ASP A 341 -0.53 17.95 -0.20
CA ASP A 341 0.55 17.32 -0.97
C ASP A 341 0.01 16.26 -1.97
N ALA A 342 -1.12 15.62 -1.63
CA ALA A 342 -1.78 14.63 -2.49
C ALA A 342 -2.62 15.23 -3.63
N LEU A 343 -3.34 16.32 -3.36
CA LEU A 343 -4.43 16.83 -4.22
C LEU A 343 -4.20 18.24 -4.73
N GLY A 344 -3.32 19.02 -4.09
CA GLY A 344 -3.16 20.46 -4.29
C GLY A 344 -4.11 21.29 -3.40
N SER A 345 -3.69 22.49 -3.05
CA SER A 345 -4.41 23.38 -2.11
C SER A 345 -5.84 23.73 -2.54
N ASP A 346 -6.09 23.87 -3.85
CA ASP A 346 -7.42 24.19 -4.39
C ASP A 346 -8.47 23.09 -4.17
N ASN A 347 -8.02 21.88 -3.84
CA ASN A 347 -8.87 20.70 -3.67
C ASN A 347 -9.04 20.27 -2.21
N VAL A 348 -8.55 21.07 -1.26
CA VAL A 348 -8.66 20.80 0.18
C VAL A 348 -9.33 21.98 0.87
N ILE A 349 -10.40 21.72 1.62
CA ILE A 349 -11.12 22.71 2.41
C ILE A 349 -11.01 22.35 3.89
N GLY A 350 -10.47 23.27 4.68
CA GLY A 350 -10.44 23.18 6.14
C GLY A 350 -11.77 23.65 6.73
N VAL A 351 -12.28 22.94 7.74
CA VAL A 351 -13.50 23.32 8.46
C VAL A 351 -13.19 23.38 9.96
N THR A 352 -13.26 24.58 10.55
CA THR A 352 -13.22 24.72 12.01
C THR A 352 -14.64 24.72 12.57
N MET A 353 -14.85 24.00 13.66
CA MET A 353 -16.15 23.84 14.32
C MET A 353 -16.01 24.07 15.83
N PRO A 354 -15.68 25.33 16.24
CA PRO A 354 -15.43 25.62 17.65
C PRO A 354 -16.69 25.49 18.51
N SER A 355 -16.50 25.06 19.77
CA SER A 355 -17.46 25.11 20.86
C SER A 355 -16.96 26.06 21.94
N ARG A 356 -17.74 26.23 23.02
CA ARG A 356 -17.35 26.99 24.21
C ARG A 356 -16.07 26.49 24.90
N TYR A 357 -15.67 25.26 24.63
CA TYR A 357 -14.46 24.62 25.19
C TYR A 357 -13.24 24.72 24.27
N SER A 358 -13.42 25.19 23.03
CA SER A 358 -12.33 25.36 22.08
C SER A 358 -11.46 26.54 22.47
N SER A 359 -10.15 26.34 22.61
CA SER A 359 -9.21 27.42 22.96
C SER A 359 -9.04 28.42 21.79
N GLU A 360 -8.83 29.68 22.14
CA GLU A 360 -8.53 30.74 21.13
C GLU A 360 -7.26 30.37 20.34
N GLY A 361 -6.27 29.72 21.01
CA GLY A 361 -5.05 29.24 20.39
C GLY A 361 -5.33 28.21 19.30
N SER A 362 -6.22 27.24 19.53
CA SER A 362 -6.58 26.21 18.54
C SER A 362 -7.23 26.81 17.28
N ILE A 363 -8.06 27.83 17.44
CA ILE A 363 -8.70 28.54 16.32
C ILE A 363 -7.65 29.35 15.52
N ALA A 364 -6.77 30.08 16.23
CA ALA A 364 -5.70 30.86 15.59
C ALA A 364 -4.69 29.93 14.85
N ASP A 365 -4.31 28.81 15.46
CA ASP A 365 -3.39 27.83 14.89
C ASP A 365 -3.96 27.17 13.64
N SER A 366 -5.28 26.84 13.64
CA SER A 366 -5.98 26.33 12.45
C SER A 366 -5.99 27.34 11.31
N GLY A 367 -6.22 28.64 11.63
CA GLY A 367 -6.17 29.73 10.65
C GLY A 367 -4.78 29.92 10.05
N LEU A 368 -3.74 29.86 10.89
CA LEU A 368 -2.35 29.98 10.45
C LEU A 368 -1.92 28.79 9.57
N LEU A 369 -2.30 27.56 9.95
CA LEU A 369 -2.07 26.37 9.15
C LEU A 369 -2.73 26.49 7.77
N ALA A 370 -4.02 26.89 7.73
CA ALA A 370 -4.74 27.06 6.47
C ALA A 370 -4.09 28.11 5.56
N LYS A 371 -3.62 29.21 6.14
CA LYS A 371 -2.85 30.25 5.43
C LYS A 371 -1.54 29.70 4.87
N ASN A 372 -0.78 28.96 5.65
CA ASN A 372 0.50 28.38 5.22
C ASN A 372 0.32 27.36 4.10
N LEU A 373 -0.79 26.61 4.12
CA LEU A 373 -1.14 25.62 3.10
C LEU A 373 -1.82 26.24 1.87
N GLY A 374 -2.26 27.50 1.95
CA GLY A 374 -3.01 28.15 0.87
C GLY A 374 -4.40 27.56 0.64
N ILE A 375 -5.01 26.93 1.66
CA ILE A 375 -6.33 26.32 1.56
C ILE A 375 -7.45 27.26 2.03
N GLN A 376 -8.64 27.07 1.49
CA GLN A 376 -9.84 27.71 1.99
C GLN A 376 -10.21 27.15 3.37
N ILE A 377 -10.61 28.03 4.29
CA ILE A 377 -11.08 27.65 5.64
C ILE A 377 -12.48 28.19 5.89
N TRP A 378 -13.36 27.33 6.43
CA TRP A 378 -14.70 27.69 6.86
C TRP A 378 -14.80 27.58 8.38
N ASN A 379 -15.40 28.59 9.01
CA ASN A 379 -15.63 28.63 10.46
C ASN A 379 -17.13 28.45 10.75
N LEU A 380 -17.48 27.32 11.36
CA LEU A 380 -18.85 26.88 11.66
C LEU A 380 -19.00 26.58 13.16
N PRO A 381 -19.19 27.58 14.04
CA PRO A 381 -19.38 27.36 15.47
C PRO A 381 -20.57 26.43 15.74
N ILE A 382 -20.38 25.41 16.60
CA ILE A 382 -21.43 24.43 16.89
C ILE A 382 -22.35 24.81 18.05
N GLU A 383 -22.14 25.95 18.67
CA GLU A 383 -22.79 26.37 19.91
C GLU A 383 -24.32 26.34 19.85
N LEU A 384 -24.91 26.87 18.77
CA LEU A 384 -26.37 26.85 18.61
C LEU A 384 -26.95 25.43 18.57
N ALA A 385 -26.32 24.54 17.82
CA ALA A 385 -26.75 23.16 17.76
C ALA A 385 -26.54 22.44 19.10
N HIS A 386 -25.40 22.68 19.74
CA HIS A 386 -25.09 22.08 21.04
C HIS A 386 -26.13 22.49 22.10
N THR A 387 -26.45 23.78 22.20
CA THR A 387 -27.47 24.30 23.12
C THR A 387 -28.85 23.65 22.85
N ALA A 388 -29.28 23.61 21.58
CA ALA A 388 -30.56 22.99 21.22
C ALA A 388 -30.66 21.51 21.62
N PHE A 389 -29.58 20.74 21.39
CA PHE A 389 -29.56 19.34 21.83
C PHE A 389 -29.52 19.18 23.33
N THR A 390 -28.78 20.03 24.06
CA THR A 390 -28.71 20.00 25.51
C THR A 390 -30.09 20.28 26.10
N GLU A 391 -30.73 21.38 25.69
CA GLU A 391 -32.09 21.73 26.15
C GLU A 391 -33.12 20.64 25.87
N MET A 392 -33.03 19.97 24.74
CA MET A 392 -33.91 18.85 24.38
C MET A 392 -33.69 17.62 25.29
N LEU A 393 -32.46 17.36 25.76
CA LEU A 393 -32.10 16.18 26.55
C LEU A 393 -32.16 16.44 28.05
N ASP A 394 -32.07 17.71 28.51
CA ASP A 394 -32.08 18.09 29.93
C ASP A 394 -33.19 17.38 30.76
N PRO A 395 -34.48 17.30 30.30
CA PRO A 395 -35.54 16.66 31.08
C PRO A 395 -35.30 15.14 31.30
N TYR A 396 -34.48 14.52 30.43
CA TYR A 396 -34.15 13.09 30.51
C TYR A 396 -32.87 12.80 31.30
N PHE A 397 -32.03 13.83 31.48
CA PHE A 397 -30.76 13.75 32.21
C PHE A 397 -30.86 14.30 33.63
N GLU A 398 -32.05 14.72 34.05
CA GLU A 398 -32.30 15.24 35.40
C GLU A 398 -31.83 14.24 36.48
N GLY A 399 -31.00 14.72 37.41
CA GLY A 399 -30.44 13.89 38.49
C GLY A 399 -29.22 13.06 38.12
N THR A 400 -28.65 13.24 36.91
CA THR A 400 -27.35 12.66 36.50
C THR A 400 -26.28 13.72 36.46
N ASP A 401 -25.02 13.32 36.71
CA ASP A 401 -23.87 14.21 36.54
C ASP A 401 -23.46 14.31 35.06
N PRO A 402 -23.00 15.48 34.58
CA PRO A 402 -22.44 15.61 33.26
C PRO A 402 -21.26 14.65 33.02
N GLY A 403 -21.20 14.05 31.81
CA GLY A 403 -20.20 13.03 31.53
C GLY A 403 -19.93 12.80 30.04
N VAL A 404 -19.60 11.58 29.69
CA VAL A 404 -19.25 11.16 28.33
C VAL A 404 -20.37 11.42 27.31
N ALA A 405 -21.64 11.50 27.77
CA ALA A 405 -22.77 11.77 26.86
C ALA A 405 -22.68 13.18 26.27
N GLU A 406 -22.45 14.18 27.11
CA GLU A 406 -22.33 15.59 26.73
C GLU A 406 -21.03 15.85 25.96
N GLU A 407 -19.91 15.23 26.35
CA GLU A 407 -18.65 15.31 25.61
C GLU A 407 -18.84 14.77 24.18
N ASN A 408 -19.40 13.57 24.05
CA ASN A 408 -19.63 12.93 22.74
C ASN A 408 -20.67 13.64 21.88
N LEU A 409 -21.60 14.37 22.48
CA LEU A 409 -22.59 15.17 21.75
C LEU A 409 -21.91 16.20 20.85
N GLN A 410 -20.88 16.90 21.35
CA GLN A 410 -20.11 17.87 20.55
C GLN A 410 -19.45 17.20 19.34
N ALA A 411 -18.79 16.05 19.54
CA ALA A 411 -18.16 15.31 18.46
C ALA A 411 -19.18 14.89 17.38
N ARG A 412 -20.37 14.42 17.80
CA ARG A 412 -21.45 14.02 16.87
C ARG A 412 -22.03 15.20 16.10
N ILE A 413 -22.20 16.35 16.74
CA ILE A 413 -22.64 17.59 16.06
C ILE A 413 -21.61 17.97 14.99
N ARG A 414 -20.32 17.95 15.30
CA ARG A 414 -19.25 18.19 14.31
C ARG A 414 -19.31 17.19 13.16
N GLY A 415 -19.52 15.91 13.47
CA GLY A 415 -19.72 14.86 12.46
C GLY A 415 -20.92 15.14 11.55
N ASN A 416 -22.07 15.55 12.11
CA ASN A 416 -23.24 15.92 11.31
C ASN A 416 -22.97 17.14 10.41
N VAL A 417 -22.33 18.19 10.93
CA VAL A 417 -21.99 19.39 10.15
C VAL A 417 -21.11 19.04 8.96
N ILE A 418 -19.98 18.34 9.19
CA ILE A 418 -19.03 18.06 8.12
C ILE A 418 -19.61 17.08 7.07
N MET A 419 -20.42 16.10 7.49
CA MET A 419 -21.11 15.20 6.58
C MET A 419 -22.22 15.87 5.78
N SER A 420 -22.89 16.88 6.35
CA SER A 420 -23.86 17.72 5.63
C SER A 420 -23.19 18.52 4.50
N LEU A 421 -21.99 19.06 4.76
CA LEU A 421 -21.17 19.70 3.73
C LEU A 421 -20.74 18.71 2.66
N SER A 422 -20.26 17.52 3.06
CA SER A 422 -19.91 16.45 2.15
C SER A 422 -21.04 16.12 1.18
N ASN A 423 -22.23 15.88 1.70
CA ASN A 423 -23.41 15.56 0.89
C ASN A 423 -23.84 16.71 -0.02
N LYS A 424 -23.72 17.96 0.46
CA LYS A 424 -24.12 19.14 -0.31
C LYS A 424 -23.23 19.40 -1.51
N PHE A 425 -21.92 19.18 -1.36
CA PHE A 425 -20.92 19.53 -2.36
C PHE A 425 -20.34 18.33 -3.11
N GLY A 426 -20.64 17.12 -2.68
CA GLY A 426 -20.04 15.91 -3.25
C GLY A 426 -18.54 15.76 -2.96
N TRP A 427 -18.07 16.26 -1.80
CA TRP A 427 -16.66 16.23 -1.40
C TRP A 427 -16.42 15.15 -0.33
N LEU A 428 -15.26 14.51 -0.39
CA LEU A 428 -14.92 13.45 0.57
C LEU A 428 -14.43 14.05 1.90
N VAL A 429 -14.94 13.57 3.02
CA VAL A 429 -14.41 13.91 4.34
C VAL A 429 -13.23 13.00 4.68
N LEU A 430 -12.09 13.61 5.02
CA LEU A 430 -10.93 12.93 5.58
C LEU A 430 -11.00 13.02 7.11
N THR A 431 -10.96 11.85 7.78
CA THR A 431 -10.89 11.80 9.24
C THR A 431 -9.44 11.86 9.71
N THR A 432 -9.24 12.31 10.94
CA THR A 432 -7.91 12.66 11.47
C THR A 432 -7.43 11.72 12.58
N GLY A 433 -8.23 10.71 12.96
CA GLY A 433 -7.89 9.76 14.02
C GLY A 433 -6.67 8.92 13.66
N ASN A 434 -5.73 8.77 14.60
CA ASN A 434 -4.49 8.02 14.47
C ASN A 434 -4.60 6.58 15.01
N LYS A 435 -3.56 5.74 14.80
CA LYS A 435 -3.55 4.33 15.21
C LYS A 435 -3.71 4.15 16.73
N SER A 436 -3.08 5.02 17.52
CA SER A 436 -3.07 4.92 18.98
C SER A 436 -4.48 5.19 19.56
N GLU A 437 -5.14 6.23 19.07
CA GLU A 437 -6.54 6.54 19.42
C GLU A 437 -7.49 5.42 18.99
N MET A 438 -7.32 4.91 17.75
CA MET A 438 -8.12 3.79 17.24
C MET A 438 -7.89 2.50 18.02
N ALA A 439 -6.67 2.23 18.49
CA ALA A 439 -6.36 1.08 19.34
C ALA A 439 -7.11 1.15 20.66
N MET A 440 -6.99 2.29 21.35
CA MET A 440 -7.60 2.50 22.67
C MET A 440 -9.13 2.73 22.62
N GLY A 441 -9.66 2.99 21.40
CA GLY A 441 -11.04 3.39 21.21
C GLY A 441 -11.32 4.81 21.75
N TYR A 442 -10.30 5.63 21.83
CA TYR A 442 -10.37 7.06 22.16
C TYR A 442 -10.89 7.83 20.95
N ALA A 443 -12.12 7.52 20.57
CA ALA A 443 -12.82 8.06 19.42
C ALA A 443 -14.34 7.93 19.65
N THR A 444 -15.09 8.87 19.13
CA THR A 444 -16.55 8.93 19.25
C THR A 444 -17.22 8.38 18.00
N LEU A 445 -17.99 7.28 18.15
CA LEU A 445 -18.82 6.76 17.07
C LEU A 445 -19.76 7.84 16.53
N TYR A 446 -19.77 7.98 15.19
CA TYR A 446 -20.57 8.98 14.47
C TYR A 446 -20.17 10.44 14.79
N GLY A 447 -18.99 10.64 15.39
CA GLY A 447 -18.44 11.94 15.72
C GLY A 447 -17.15 12.20 14.91
N ASP A 448 -15.99 12.16 15.57
CA ASP A 448 -14.68 12.34 14.96
C ASP A 448 -14.27 11.24 13.98
N MET A 449 -14.93 10.08 14.05
CA MET A 449 -14.80 8.99 13.08
C MET A 449 -15.66 9.19 11.83
N ALA A 450 -16.50 10.23 11.75
CA ALA A 450 -17.37 10.48 10.61
C ALA A 450 -16.59 10.97 9.39
N GLY A 451 -16.54 10.17 8.35
CA GLY A 451 -15.83 10.49 7.10
C GLY A 451 -15.74 9.30 6.16
N GLY A 452 -15.12 9.50 5.01
CA GLY A 452 -14.97 8.48 3.98
C GLY A 452 -13.58 7.85 3.89
N PHE A 453 -12.55 8.52 4.47
CA PHE A 453 -11.19 8.01 4.48
C PHE A 453 -10.40 8.51 5.70
N ALA A 454 -9.65 7.61 6.35
CA ALA A 454 -8.90 7.89 7.57
C ALA A 454 -7.39 7.87 7.28
N VAL A 455 -6.84 9.04 6.93
CA VAL A 455 -5.45 9.17 6.44
C VAL A 455 -4.43 8.59 7.43
N LEU A 456 -4.61 8.86 8.72
CA LEU A 456 -3.67 8.48 9.79
C LEU A 456 -4.06 7.21 10.55
N LYS A 457 -5.08 6.46 10.10
CA LYS A 457 -5.65 5.29 10.81
C LYS A 457 -4.61 4.27 11.29
N ASP A 458 -3.52 4.10 10.54
CA ASP A 458 -2.45 3.14 10.85
C ASP A 458 -1.13 3.83 11.25
N VAL A 459 -1.17 5.14 11.57
CA VAL A 459 -0.01 5.93 12.01
C VAL A 459 -0.05 6.08 13.53
N PRO A 460 0.90 5.49 14.32
CA PRO A 460 1.01 5.72 15.75
C PRO A 460 1.23 7.19 16.08
N LYS A 461 0.75 7.66 17.25
CA LYS A 461 0.85 9.08 17.66
C LYS A 461 2.29 9.61 17.67
N THR A 462 3.22 8.83 18.17
CA THR A 462 4.65 9.19 18.16
C THR A 462 5.18 9.38 16.73
N LEU A 463 4.70 8.60 15.77
CA LEU A 463 5.07 8.74 14.37
C LEU A 463 4.39 9.96 13.72
N VAL A 464 3.18 10.36 14.14
CA VAL A 464 2.55 11.61 13.70
C VAL A 464 3.45 12.81 13.95
N TYR A 465 4.04 12.92 15.15
CA TYR A 465 5.00 13.97 15.48
C TYR A 465 6.27 13.90 14.62
N ARG A 466 6.81 12.71 14.42
CA ARG A 466 8.01 12.52 13.59
C ARG A 466 7.75 12.93 12.13
N LEU A 467 6.62 12.52 11.55
CA LEU A 467 6.25 12.87 10.18
C LEU A 467 5.98 14.37 10.02
N SER A 468 5.36 15.01 11.01
CA SER A 468 5.12 16.45 11.02
C SER A 468 6.45 17.24 11.02
N ASN A 469 7.37 16.85 11.89
CA ASN A 469 8.72 17.45 11.95
C ASN A 469 9.52 17.18 10.66
N TRP A 470 9.44 15.96 10.14
CA TRP A 470 10.10 15.60 8.89
C TRP A 470 9.56 16.44 7.72
N ARG A 471 8.23 16.57 7.59
CA ARG A 471 7.60 17.38 6.53
C ARG A 471 7.97 18.87 6.63
N ASN A 472 7.99 19.42 7.84
CA ASN A 472 8.41 20.79 8.06
C ASN A 472 9.86 21.06 7.67
N SER A 473 10.73 20.06 7.84
CA SER A 473 12.18 20.18 7.54
C SER A 473 12.49 19.91 6.06
N ASN A 474 11.77 18.98 5.41
CA ASN A 474 12.11 18.45 4.10
C ASN A 474 11.09 18.80 2.99
N GLY A 475 9.89 19.28 3.34
CA GLY A 475 8.86 19.63 2.36
C GLY A 475 9.11 20.96 1.65
N ASP A 476 8.36 21.22 0.60
CA ASP A 476 8.33 22.49 -0.11
C ASP A 476 6.88 22.98 -0.20
N PRO A 477 6.53 24.15 0.39
CA PRO A 477 7.38 24.96 1.28
C PRO A 477 7.66 24.26 2.63
N ARG A 478 8.76 24.65 3.29
CA ARG A 478 9.11 24.18 4.64
C ARG A 478 8.30 24.91 5.71
N GLY A 479 8.19 24.31 6.91
CA GLY A 479 7.61 24.95 8.08
C GLY A 479 6.11 25.24 7.95
N VAL A 480 5.38 24.44 7.17
CA VAL A 480 3.93 24.65 6.94
C VAL A 480 3.08 24.42 8.18
N ILE A 481 3.46 23.46 9.03
CA ILE A 481 2.77 23.21 10.31
C ILE A 481 3.33 24.19 11.34
N PRO A 482 2.49 25.08 11.92
CA PRO A 482 2.91 26.02 12.94
C PRO A 482 3.53 25.33 14.16
N GLU A 483 4.61 25.89 14.70
CA GLU A 483 5.29 25.37 15.89
C GLU A 483 4.38 25.16 17.10
N PRO A 484 3.42 26.07 17.42
CA PRO A 484 2.47 25.84 18.51
C PRO A 484 1.66 24.54 18.37
N ILE A 485 1.32 24.11 17.15
CA ILE A 485 0.61 22.84 16.91
C ILE A 485 1.48 21.64 17.27
N ILE A 486 2.78 21.72 17.00
CA ILE A 486 3.74 20.63 17.28
C ILE A 486 4.04 20.52 18.76
N THR A 487 4.15 21.64 19.46
CA THR A 487 4.56 21.69 20.86
C THR A 487 3.39 21.59 21.85
N LYS A 488 2.17 21.86 21.41
CA LYS A 488 0.96 21.79 22.23
C LYS A 488 0.70 20.35 22.70
N PRO A 489 0.42 20.12 24.00
CA PRO A 489 -0.02 18.81 24.47
C PRO A 489 -1.30 18.36 23.76
N PRO A 490 -1.43 17.05 23.42
CA PRO A 490 -2.63 16.55 22.75
C PRO A 490 -3.85 16.60 23.67
N SER A 491 -4.98 17.09 23.10
CA SER A 491 -6.25 17.23 23.79
C SER A 491 -7.42 17.17 22.81
N ALA A 492 -8.52 16.54 23.23
CA ALA A 492 -9.78 16.51 22.48
C ALA A 492 -10.61 17.81 22.65
N GLU A 493 -10.30 18.69 23.60
CA GLU A 493 -11.00 19.96 23.92
C GLU A 493 -12.55 19.81 24.04
N LEU A 494 -13.02 18.74 24.67
CA LEU A 494 -14.45 18.48 24.91
C LEU A 494 -14.92 18.92 26.29
N LYS A 495 -13.99 19.19 27.21
CA LYS A 495 -14.20 19.75 28.56
C LYS A 495 -13.06 20.69 28.94
N PRO A 496 -13.24 21.51 30.01
CA PRO A 496 -12.17 22.40 30.48
C PRO A 496 -10.89 21.66 30.83
N ASP A 497 -9.73 22.21 30.44
CA ASP A 497 -8.38 21.74 30.79
C ASP A 497 -8.09 20.25 30.49
N GLN A 498 -8.82 19.68 29.53
CA GLN A 498 -8.68 18.28 29.14
C GLN A 498 -7.32 18.02 28.49
N MET A 499 -6.67 16.90 28.90
CA MET A 499 -5.53 16.32 28.22
C MET A 499 -5.77 14.83 27.92
N ASP A 500 -5.21 14.33 26.81
CA ASP A 500 -5.34 12.90 26.46
C ASP A 500 -4.78 12.00 27.58
N GLN A 501 -3.71 12.47 28.25
CA GLN A 501 -3.08 11.74 29.37
C GLN A 501 -3.97 11.62 30.63
N ASP A 502 -5.11 12.32 30.72
CA ASP A 502 -6.08 12.09 31.78
C ASP A 502 -6.71 10.70 31.69
N THR A 503 -6.70 10.11 30.49
CA THR A 503 -7.36 8.82 30.20
C THR A 503 -6.39 7.79 29.61
N LEU A 504 -5.40 8.22 28.85
CA LEU A 504 -4.46 7.37 28.13
C LEU A 504 -3.07 7.41 28.79
N PRO A 505 -2.33 6.29 28.80
CA PRO A 505 -0.91 6.31 29.10
C PRO A 505 -0.15 7.25 28.16
N PRO A 506 1.01 7.79 28.56
CA PRO A 506 1.87 8.56 27.67
C PRO A 506 2.15 7.80 26.36
N TYR A 507 2.05 8.48 25.23
CA TYR A 507 2.15 7.83 23.92
C TYR A 507 3.49 7.13 23.66
N ASP A 508 4.58 7.61 24.25
CA ASP A 508 5.90 6.94 24.18
C ASP A 508 5.90 5.56 24.86
N TYR A 509 4.97 5.34 25.79
CA TYR A 509 4.72 4.05 26.45
C TYR A 509 3.64 3.23 25.73
N LEU A 510 2.59 3.90 25.28
CA LEU A 510 1.41 3.29 24.67
C LEU A 510 1.74 2.66 23.31
N ASP A 511 2.42 3.39 22.42
CA ASP A 511 2.68 2.95 21.05
C ASP A 511 3.55 1.68 21.00
N PRO A 512 4.64 1.53 21.79
CA PRO A 512 5.37 0.25 21.87
C PRO A 512 4.50 -0.93 22.33
N ILE A 513 3.58 -0.74 23.29
CA ILE A 513 2.69 -1.80 23.76
C ILE A 513 1.69 -2.18 22.67
N ILE A 514 1.10 -1.18 21.98
CA ILE A 514 0.19 -1.44 20.84
C ILE A 514 0.93 -2.22 19.74
N LYS A 515 2.15 -1.81 19.40
CA LYS A 515 2.98 -2.51 18.43
C LYS A 515 3.19 -3.97 18.84
N SER A 516 3.67 -4.20 20.06
CA SER A 516 3.95 -5.54 20.59
C SER A 516 2.70 -6.43 20.56
N TYR A 517 1.55 -5.90 20.98
CA TYR A 517 0.31 -6.66 21.02
C TYR A 517 -0.35 -6.89 19.66
N VAL A 518 -0.38 -5.85 18.80
CA VAL A 518 -1.14 -5.88 17.54
C VAL A 518 -0.29 -6.35 16.37
N GLU A 519 0.95 -5.90 16.26
CA GLU A 519 1.82 -6.19 15.11
C GLU A 519 2.69 -7.43 15.33
N ASP A 520 3.25 -7.56 16.55
CA ASP A 520 4.17 -8.64 16.91
C ASP A 520 3.44 -9.84 17.56
N ASP A 521 2.11 -9.76 17.80
CA ASP A 521 1.24 -10.78 18.42
C ASP A 521 1.77 -11.32 19.77
N LEU A 522 2.48 -10.48 20.55
CA LEU A 522 3.01 -10.89 21.84
C LEU A 522 1.90 -11.05 22.89
N SER A 523 2.07 -12.06 23.75
CA SER A 523 1.17 -12.27 24.88
C SER A 523 1.42 -11.26 26.00
N TYR A 524 0.46 -11.14 26.93
CA TYR A 524 0.63 -10.36 28.16
C TYR A 524 1.95 -10.71 28.90
N LEU A 525 2.23 -12.01 29.08
CA LEU A 525 3.42 -12.46 29.78
C LEU A 525 4.72 -12.11 29.03
N ASP A 526 4.73 -12.23 27.70
CA ASP A 526 5.91 -11.85 26.89
C ASP A 526 6.24 -10.37 27.07
N MET A 527 5.22 -9.50 27.06
CA MET A 527 5.41 -8.05 27.24
C MET A 527 5.92 -7.70 28.64
N ILE A 528 5.45 -8.39 29.69
CA ILE A 528 5.98 -8.21 31.05
C ILE A 528 7.45 -8.64 31.11
N GLN A 529 7.84 -9.74 30.46
CA GLN A 529 9.23 -10.18 30.37
C GLN A 529 10.13 -9.17 29.63
N LEU A 530 9.57 -8.42 28.68
CA LEU A 530 10.26 -7.33 28.00
C LEU A 530 10.40 -6.06 28.85
N GLY A 531 9.82 -6.04 30.07
CA GLY A 531 9.92 -4.94 31.01
C GLY A 531 8.81 -3.90 30.94
N PHE A 532 7.72 -4.16 30.21
CA PHE A 532 6.54 -3.29 30.25
C PHE A 532 5.81 -3.42 31.61
N ASP A 533 5.20 -2.32 32.06
CA ASP A 533 4.41 -2.30 33.28
C ASP A 533 3.15 -3.18 33.15
N ALA A 534 2.94 -4.04 34.13
CA ALA A 534 1.89 -5.05 34.11
C ALA A 534 0.46 -4.47 34.04
N ASP A 535 0.21 -3.42 34.81
CA ASP A 535 -1.12 -2.80 34.90
C ASP A 535 -1.42 -2.01 33.63
N ILE A 536 -0.43 -1.31 33.06
CA ILE A 536 -0.57 -0.59 31.79
C ILE A 536 -0.82 -1.57 30.64
N VAL A 537 -0.05 -2.65 30.54
CA VAL A 537 -0.25 -3.68 29.50
C VAL A 537 -1.65 -4.29 29.59
N LYS A 538 -2.09 -4.64 30.80
CA LYS A 538 -3.45 -5.17 31.05
C LYS A 538 -4.52 -4.18 30.60
N GLN A 539 -4.35 -2.91 30.94
CA GLN A 539 -5.26 -1.84 30.53
C GLN A 539 -5.31 -1.75 29.00
N VAL A 540 -4.16 -1.65 28.32
CA VAL A 540 -4.07 -1.49 26.86
C VAL A 540 -4.71 -2.67 26.14
N ILE A 541 -4.36 -3.92 26.49
CA ILE A 541 -4.98 -5.12 25.90
C ILE A 541 -6.50 -5.09 26.06
N SER A 542 -6.98 -4.78 27.28
CA SER A 542 -8.43 -4.71 27.55
C SER A 542 -9.15 -3.69 26.69
N TYR A 543 -8.55 -2.50 26.51
CA TYR A 543 -9.12 -1.46 25.66
C TYR A 543 -9.06 -1.82 24.18
N VAL A 544 -7.93 -2.35 23.69
CA VAL A 544 -7.79 -2.79 22.32
C VAL A 544 -8.86 -3.84 21.97
N ASP A 545 -9.06 -4.85 22.80
CA ASP A 545 -10.02 -5.91 22.51
C ASP A 545 -11.47 -5.44 22.63
N ARG A 546 -11.80 -4.65 23.66
CA ARG A 546 -13.17 -4.14 23.87
C ARG A 546 -13.63 -3.20 22.74
N ASN A 547 -12.71 -2.43 22.15
CA ASN A 547 -13.05 -1.42 21.16
C ASN A 547 -13.00 -1.92 19.71
N GLU A 548 -12.93 -3.23 19.47
CA GLU A 548 -13.01 -3.80 18.11
C GLU A 548 -14.28 -3.34 17.37
N TYR A 549 -15.42 -3.24 18.06
CA TYR A 549 -16.68 -2.79 17.46
C TYR A 549 -16.62 -1.35 16.92
N LYS A 550 -15.86 -0.45 17.57
CA LYS A 550 -15.65 0.92 17.07
C LYS A 550 -14.83 0.91 15.80
N ARG A 551 -13.71 0.17 15.78
CA ARG A 551 -12.83 0.06 14.61
C ARG A 551 -13.51 -0.51 13.38
N ARG A 552 -14.48 -1.43 13.56
CA ARG A 552 -15.28 -1.99 12.45
C ARG A 552 -16.21 -0.97 11.80
N GLN A 553 -16.43 0.17 12.42
CA GLN A 553 -17.26 1.26 11.91
C GLN A 553 -16.41 2.45 11.44
N ALA A 554 -15.08 2.36 11.56
CA ALA A 554 -14.17 3.39 11.06
C ALA A 554 -14.02 3.28 9.54
N PRO A 555 -13.84 4.41 8.85
CA PRO A 555 -13.55 4.39 7.42
C PRO A 555 -12.23 3.67 7.12
N PRO A 556 -12.02 3.19 5.87
CA PRO A 556 -10.73 2.67 5.44
C PRO A 556 -9.65 3.76 5.56
N GLY A 557 -8.39 3.34 5.64
CA GLY A 557 -7.26 4.26 5.76
C GLY A 557 -5.96 3.60 5.35
N VAL A 558 -4.94 4.42 5.06
CA VAL A 558 -3.66 3.91 4.52
C VAL A 558 -2.97 2.98 5.50
N LYS A 559 -2.73 1.74 5.07
CA LYS A 559 -1.92 0.77 5.81
C LYS A 559 -0.43 1.07 5.63
N ILE A 560 0.27 1.29 6.75
CA ILE A 560 1.72 1.55 6.76
C ILE A 560 2.51 0.62 7.69
N THR A 561 1.83 -0.17 8.51
CA THR A 561 2.46 -1.10 9.44
C THR A 561 2.30 -2.55 8.98
N PRO A 562 3.08 -3.50 9.50
CA PRO A 562 2.92 -4.92 9.17
C PRO A 562 1.51 -5.44 9.42
N LYS A 563 0.83 -4.94 10.47
CA LYS A 563 -0.53 -5.33 10.82
C LYS A 563 -1.36 -4.11 11.24
N ALA A 564 -2.28 -3.70 10.36
CA ALA A 564 -3.18 -2.57 10.57
C ALA A 564 -4.51 -3.00 11.22
N PHE A 565 -5.28 -2.04 11.70
CA PHE A 565 -6.68 -2.23 12.09
C PHE A 565 -7.60 -2.23 10.85
N GLY A 566 -7.42 -3.25 10.00
CA GLY A 566 -8.10 -3.43 8.71
C GLY A 566 -8.28 -4.91 8.38
N LYS A 567 -8.12 -5.27 7.12
CA LYS A 567 -8.30 -6.65 6.62
C LYS A 567 -7.35 -7.67 7.23
N ASP A 568 -6.19 -7.26 7.67
CA ASP A 568 -5.13 -8.13 8.22
C ASP A 568 -5.28 -8.42 9.71
N ARG A 569 -6.19 -7.74 10.44
CA ARG A 569 -6.54 -8.08 11.82
C ARG A 569 -7.99 -8.59 11.90
N ARG A 570 -8.15 -9.89 12.14
CA ARG A 570 -9.45 -10.58 12.08
C ARG A 570 -9.94 -11.01 13.47
N LEU A 571 -9.79 -10.15 14.49
CA LEU A 571 -10.29 -10.44 15.83
C LEU A 571 -11.83 -10.42 15.85
N PRO A 572 -12.50 -11.40 16.47
CA PRO A 572 -13.95 -11.37 16.63
C PRO A 572 -14.41 -10.17 17.47
N ILE A 573 -15.50 -9.51 17.06
CA ILE A 573 -16.11 -8.42 17.85
C ILE A 573 -16.64 -8.97 19.16
N ILE A 574 -17.38 -10.08 19.10
CA ILE A 574 -17.86 -10.78 20.30
C ILE A 574 -16.74 -11.71 20.76
N ASN A 575 -16.04 -11.29 21.80
CA ASN A 575 -14.88 -12.00 22.32
C ASN A 575 -14.85 -11.94 23.84
N SER A 576 -14.86 -13.10 24.48
CA SER A 576 -14.77 -13.24 25.93
C SER A 576 -13.41 -13.74 26.42
N TYR A 577 -12.46 -13.96 25.50
CA TYR A 577 -11.11 -14.39 25.87
C TYR A 577 -10.37 -13.29 26.63
N ARG A 578 -9.67 -13.68 27.69
CA ARG A 578 -8.80 -12.82 28.50
C ARG A 578 -7.47 -13.54 28.71
N GLN A 579 -6.37 -12.81 28.61
CA GLN A 579 -5.02 -13.36 28.81
C GLN A 579 -4.56 -13.31 30.27
N PHE A 580 -5.34 -12.69 31.15
CA PHE A 580 -5.03 -12.43 32.57
C PHE A 580 -6.28 -12.50 33.43
#